data_c29fd4e3b852d4a9f608b5ee85c824cf
#
_entry.id   c29fd4e3b852d4a9f608b5ee85c824cf
#
_cell.length_a   1.000
_cell.length_b   1.000
_cell.length_c   1.000
_cell.angle_alpha   90.00
_cell.angle_beta   90.00
_cell.angle_gamma   90.00
#
_symmetry.space_group_name_H-M   'P 1'
#
loop_
_entity.id
_entity.type
_entity.pdbx_description
1 polymer ?
#
loop_
_entity_poly.entity_id
_entity_poly.type
_entity_poly.pdbx_seq_one_letter_code
_entity_poly.pdbx_strand_id
1 'polypeptide(L)'
;MQAKKKLGVRPAVLAASMISLLMSPVISTVAAPSATAEQLHAWHDSLKNFPPVSEGCFQADYPSLAWQQVACGETPTYRSNPKYRGADTVGNGYDYSATTSHLTQSATGSFPSETGGGSGGYTLQLNTNFGNGPTAFCSALGYSSCQTWEQFIYSSNYPGNAGTGVSGPQAFIQNWMFIPAHKRCPSGWNGYKTSSYNGCYKNSKGIAAPAVGLSGLSGGSLSGSASTSGLDTVTFTYGGTAYAVSQSGSTLDIGATWNNSEFNVVGNGGGSAATFNSGSSLTVKVATNDGTTNAPTCTGPTNGGTTGETNNLNLGACVAAGGTSPYIQFTESN
;
A
#
# COMPACT_ATOMS: atom_id res chain seq x y z
N MET A 1 -39.33 52.55 72.20
CA MET A 1 -37.92 52.89 71.89
C MET A 1 -37.79 53.08 70.37
N GLN A 2 -37.57 54.30 69.95
CA GLN A 2 -37.57 54.72 68.53
C GLN A 2 -36.17 54.55 67.98
N ALA A 3 -36.00 53.90 66.79
CA ALA A 3 -34.74 53.90 66.07
C ALA A 3 -34.81 54.86 64.90
N LYS A 4 -33.86 55.81 64.90
CA LYS A 4 -33.70 56.86 63.88
C LYS A 4 -33.16 56.35 62.60
N LYS A 5 -33.82 56.59 61.45
CA LYS A 5 -33.31 56.41 60.09
C LYS A 5 -32.33 57.49 59.72
N LYS A 6 -31.10 57.12 59.32
CA LYS A 6 -30.19 58.02 58.63
C LYS A 6 -30.30 57.87 57.12
N LEU A 7 -30.59 58.96 56.41
CA LEU A 7 -30.53 59.11 54.96
C LEU A 7 -29.06 59.27 54.58
N GLY A 8 -28.56 58.38 53.72
CA GLY A 8 -27.26 58.48 53.09
C GLY A 8 -27.39 58.96 51.62
N VAL A 9 -26.84 60.07 51.30
CA VAL A 9 -26.75 60.67 49.97
C VAL A 9 -25.67 59.87 49.19
N ARG A 10 -26.05 59.34 48.04
CA ARG A 10 -25.07 58.70 47.13
C ARG A 10 -24.66 59.69 46.04
N PRO A 11 -23.38 59.84 45.71
CA PRO A 11 -22.95 60.64 44.57
C PRO A 11 -23.11 59.86 43.29
N ALA A 12 -23.63 60.46 42.24
CA ALA A 12 -23.73 59.93 40.88
C ALA A 12 -22.35 59.97 40.22
N VAL A 13 -21.86 58.80 39.85
CA VAL A 13 -20.67 58.67 39.03
C VAL A 13 -21.13 58.54 37.55
N LEU A 14 -20.80 59.59 36.78
CA LEU A 14 -20.92 59.55 35.31
C LEU A 14 -19.84 58.63 34.77
N ALA A 15 -20.22 57.47 34.24
CA ALA A 15 -19.36 56.59 33.45
C ALA A 15 -19.37 57.05 31.98
N ALA A 16 -18.28 57.61 31.51
CA ALA A 16 -18.05 57.89 30.11
C ALA A 16 -17.65 56.57 29.40
N SER A 17 -18.55 56.02 28.60
CA SER A 17 -18.27 54.84 27.76
C SER A 17 -17.45 55.25 26.55
N MET A 18 -16.15 54.97 26.55
CA MET A 18 -15.31 54.98 25.34
C MET A 18 -15.58 53.70 24.54
N ILE A 19 -16.25 53.83 23.40
CA ILE A 19 -16.40 52.77 22.41
C ILE A 19 -15.10 52.72 21.60
N SER A 20 -14.18 51.79 21.94
CA SER A 20 -13.03 51.48 21.12
C SER A 20 -13.46 50.56 19.96
N LEU A 21 -13.54 51.14 18.76
CA LEU A 21 -13.67 50.34 17.52
C LEU A 21 -12.36 49.54 17.32
N LEU A 22 -12.36 48.28 17.69
CA LEU A 22 -11.35 47.33 17.29
C LEU A 22 -11.56 46.96 15.82
N MET A 23 -10.84 47.61 14.91
CA MET A 23 -10.68 47.16 13.55
C MET A 23 -9.80 45.91 13.56
N SER A 24 -10.41 44.73 13.52
CA SER A 24 -9.68 43.51 13.27
C SER A 24 -9.18 43.49 11.82
N PRO A 25 -7.88 43.29 11.58
CA PRO A 25 -7.39 43.12 10.22
C PRO A 25 -7.99 41.86 9.62
N VAL A 26 -8.69 41.99 8.52
CA VAL A 26 -9.12 40.86 7.69
C VAL A 26 -7.85 40.33 7.02
N ILE A 27 -7.24 39.30 7.60
CA ILE A 27 -6.17 38.54 6.97
C ILE A 27 -6.84 37.71 5.90
N SER A 28 -6.79 38.15 4.66
CA SER A 28 -7.15 37.33 3.50
C SER A 28 -6.12 36.19 3.42
N THR A 29 -6.50 35.02 3.89
CA THR A 29 -5.72 33.80 3.63
C THR A 29 -5.84 33.50 2.14
N VAL A 30 -4.83 33.88 1.35
CA VAL A 30 -4.67 33.38 0.00
C VAL A 30 -4.45 31.87 0.15
N ALA A 31 -5.38 31.05 -0.34
CA ALA A 31 -5.20 29.62 -0.36
C ALA A 31 -3.91 29.30 -1.14
N ALA A 32 -3.02 28.52 -0.53
CA ALA A 32 -1.83 28.07 -1.24
C ALA A 32 -2.26 27.33 -2.54
N PRO A 33 -1.58 27.57 -3.67
CA PRO A 33 -1.91 26.87 -4.90
C PRO A 33 -1.86 25.37 -4.66
N SER A 34 -2.86 24.65 -5.18
CA SER A 34 -2.87 23.18 -5.12
C SER A 34 -1.62 22.64 -5.83
N ALA A 35 -0.99 21.61 -5.25
CA ALA A 35 0.17 20.97 -5.85
C ALA A 35 -0.16 20.43 -7.25
N THR A 36 0.77 20.61 -8.20
CA THR A 36 0.65 19.98 -9.52
C THR A 36 0.91 18.46 -9.42
N ALA A 37 0.45 17.70 -10.42
CA ALA A 37 0.73 16.26 -10.48
C ALA A 37 2.24 15.97 -10.49
N GLU A 38 3.04 16.78 -11.19
CA GLU A 38 4.50 16.66 -11.21
C GLU A 38 5.13 16.88 -9.83
N GLN A 39 4.67 17.89 -9.10
CA GLN A 39 5.13 18.15 -7.74
C GLN A 39 4.80 16.99 -6.79
N LEU A 40 3.60 16.42 -6.91
CA LEU A 40 3.20 15.24 -6.14
C LEU A 40 4.05 14.03 -6.48
N HIS A 41 4.32 13.77 -7.76
CA HIS A 41 5.20 12.68 -8.17
C HIS A 41 6.63 12.85 -7.61
N ALA A 42 7.21 14.03 -7.70
CA ALA A 42 8.53 14.32 -7.15
C ALA A 42 8.56 14.14 -5.62
N TRP A 43 7.48 14.51 -4.93
CA TRP A 43 7.35 14.28 -3.49
C TRP A 43 7.23 12.80 -3.14
N HIS A 44 6.40 12.03 -3.87
CA HIS A 44 6.29 10.58 -3.69
C HIS A 44 7.66 9.90 -3.88
N ASP A 45 8.42 10.30 -4.89
CA ASP A 45 9.77 9.76 -5.11
C ASP A 45 10.74 10.15 -4.00
N SER A 46 10.60 11.34 -3.44
CA SER A 46 11.42 11.78 -2.30
C SER A 46 11.13 10.98 -1.03
N LEU A 47 9.85 10.67 -0.75
CA LEU A 47 9.46 9.87 0.43
C LEU A 47 10.10 8.48 0.47
N LYS A 48 10.39 7.88 -0.68
CA LYS A 48 11.05 6.56 -0.77
C LYS A 48 12.46 6.57 -0.16
N ASN A 49 13.13 7.73 -0.13
CA ASN A 49 14.45 7.90 0.45
C ASN A 49 14.41 8.10 1.98
N PHE A 50 13.22 8.32 2.54
CA PHE A 50 13.00 8.58 3.96
C PHE A 50 11.87 7.72 4.51
N PRO A 51 11.97 6.37 4.46
CA PRO A 51 10.93 5.49 4.98
C PRO A 51 10.78 5.66 6.49
N PRO A 52 9.63 5.25 7.09
CA PRO A 52 9.50 5.18 8.53
C PRO A 52 10.62 4.34 9.16
N VAL A 53 11.09 4.75 10.34
CA VAL A 53 12.25 4.14 11.01
C VAL A 53 11.88 3.18 12.15
N SER A 54 10.59 2.94 12.37
CA SER A 54 10.07 2.02 13.39
C SER A 54 8.85 1.26 12.89
N GLU A 55 8.50 0.17 13.54
CA GLU A 55 7.27 -0.55 13.26
C GLU A 55 6.04 0.29 13.61
N GLY A 56 4.98 0.14 12.83
CA GLY A 56 3.70 0.85 13.04
C GLY A 56 3.09 1.40 11.77
N CYS A 57 2.16 2.33 11.96
CA CYS A 57 1.44 3.00 10.90
C CYS A 57 1.77 4.48 10.89
N PHE A 58 1.98 5.04 9.69
CA PHE A 58 2.48 6.40 9.53
C PHE A 58 1.78 7.09 8.37
N GLN A 59 1.61 8.40 8.51
CA GLN A 59 1.09 9.27 7.45
C GLN A 59 2.06 10.42 7.22
N ALA A 60 2.20 10.85 5.97
CA ALA A 60 2.89 12.08 5.60
C ALA A 60 2.03 12.85 4.62
N ASP A 61 1.98 14.18 4.78
CA ASP A 61 1.21 15.07 3.92
C ASP A 61 2.16 16.01 3.16
N TYR A 62 1.89 16.21 1.87
CA TYR A 62 2.64 17.12 1.02
C TYR A 62 2.66 18.54 1.63
N PRO A 63 3.78 19.24 1.58
CA PRO A 63 5.09 18.88 1.03
C PRO A 63 6.06 18.24 2.04
N SER A 64 5.60 17.85 3.22
CA SER A 64 6.45 17.31 4.29
C SER A 64 6.99 15.92 3.92
N LEU A 65 8.26 15.64 4.27
CA LEU A 65 8.85 14.30 4.22
C LEU A 65 8.88 13.64 5.62
N ALA A 66 8.31 14.31 6.63
CA ALA A 66 8.25 13.78 8.00
C ALA A 66 7.02 12.90 8.19
N TRP A 67 7.25 11.67 8.61
CA TRP A 67 6.20 10.74 8.95
C TRP A 67 5.63 11.03 10.34
N GLN A 68 4.31 11.07 10.43
CA GLN A 68 3.57 11.15 11.67
C GLN A 68 3.02 9.76 11.99
N GLN A 69 3.32 9.26 13.19
CA GLN A 69 2.75 7.99 13.63
C GLN A 69 1.26 8.14 13.88
N VAL A 70 0.48 7.21 13.35
CA VAL A 70 -0.98 7.15 13.49
C VAL A 70 -1.43 5.81 14.03
N ALA A 71 -2.69 5.70 14.45
CA ALA A 71 -3.24 4.44 14.91
C ALA A 71 -3.31 3.41 13.76
N CYS A 72 -2.84 2.21 14.01
CA CYS A 72 -3.06 1.08 13.13
C CYS A 72 -4.44 0.46 13.32
N GLY A 73 -5.04 -0.01 12.25
CA GLY A 73 -6.22 -0.87 12.24
C GLY A 73 -5.85 -2.35 12.22
N GLU A 74 -6.85 -3.19 12.50
CA GLU A 74 -6.71 -4.63 12.27
C GLU A 74 -6.85 -4.92 10.77
N THR A 75 -6.07 -5.88 10.31
CA THR A 75 -6.15 -6.36 8.94
C THR A 75 -7.02 -7.60 8.85
N PRO A 76 -7.56 -7.82 7.66
CA PRO A 76 -8.44 -8.95 7.44
C PRO A 76 -7.70 -10.28 7.55
N THR A 77 -8.38 -11.27 8.11
CA THR A 77 -7.92 -12.66 8.15
C THR A 77 -8.46 -13.48 6.97
N TYR A 78 -8.61 -12.85 5.79
CA TYR A 78 -9.13 -13.61 4.67
C TYR A 78 -8.03 -14.33 3.89
N ARG A 79 -8.43 -15.41 3.27
CA ARG A 79 -7.57 -16.28 2.48
C ARG A 79 -7.58 -15.81 1.04
N SER A 80 -6.41 -15.56 0.48
CA SER A 80 -6.24 -15.78 -0.94
C SER A 80 -6.58 -17.27 -1.21
N ASN A 81 -7.46 -17.52 -2.15
CA ASN A 81 -7.74 -18.89 -2.57
C ASN A 81 -7.36 -18.98 -4.04
N PRO A 82 -6.12 -19.35 -4.36
CA PRO A 82 -5.65 -19.42 -5.74
C PRO A 82 -6.46 -20.53 -6.47
N LYS A 83 -7.56 -20.11 -7.07
CA LYS A 83 -8.26 -20.92 -8.04
C LYS A 83 -7.69 -20.59 -9.39
N TYR A 84 -6.96 -21.53 -9.96
CA TYR A 84 -6.51 -21.41 -11.35
C TYR A 84 -7.72 -21.15 -12.26
N ARG A 85 -7.72 -20.00 -12.91
CA ARG A 85 -8.60 -19.66 -14.02
C ARG A 85 -7.73 -19.59 -15.27
N GLY A 86 -8.27 -19.86 -16.43
CA GLY A 86 -7.50 -19.87 -17.68
C GLY A 86 -6.82 -18.52 -17.97
N ALA A 87 -5.77 -18.57 -18.77
CA ALA A 87 -4.75 -17.53 -18.96
C ALA A 87 -5.15 -16.41 -19.95
N ASP A 88 -6.40 -15.94 -19.96
CA ASP A 88 -6.84 -14.95 -20.96
C ASP A 88 -6.88 -13.52 -20.41
N THR A 89 -6.63 -13.32 -19.12
CA THR A 89 -6.69 -12.03 -18.45
C THR A 89 -5.49 -11.84 -17.53
N VAL A 90 -5.21 -10.59 -17.19
CA VAL A 90 -4.12 -10.20 -16.29
C VAL A 90 -4.29 -10.82 -14.90
N GLY A 91 -3.19 -11.18 -14.28
CA GLY A 91 -3.12 -11.89 -13.01
C GLY A 91 -3.29 -13.41 -13.15
N ASN A 92 -3.38 -14.12 -12.04
CA ASN A 92 -3.55 -15.59 -12.01
C ASN A 92 -2.43 -16.37 -12.73
N GLY A 93 -1.19 -15.87 -12.66
CA GLY A 93 -0.04 -16.42 -13.39
C GLY A 93 0.12 -15.85 -14.81
N TYR A 94 -0.70 -14.90 -15.21
CA TYR A 94 -0.63 -14.22 -16.50
C TYR A 94 -0.41 -12.72 -16.29
N ASP A 95 0.86 -12.35 -16.09
CA ASP A 95 1.28 -10.97 -15.86
C ASP A 95 2.77 -10.80 -16.18
N TYR A 96 3.24 -9.55 -16.21
CA TYR A 96 4.67 -9.26 -16.28
C TYR A 96 5.23 -8.93 -14.91
N SER A 97 6.47 -9.36 -14.69
CA SER A 97 7.25 -8.99 -13.52
C SER A 97 8.61 -8.39 -13.90
N ALA A 98 9.10 -7.48 -13.07
CA ALA A 98 10.42 -6.88 -13.20
C ALA A 98 11.45 -7.74 -12.45
N THR A 99 12.32 -8.44 -13.20
CA THR A 99 13.42 -9.20 -12.60
C THR A 99 14.69 -8.36 -12.60
N THR A 100 15.26 -8.14 -11.42
CA THR A 100 16.46 -7.36 -11.20
C THR A 100 17.73 -8.23 -11.21
N SER A 101 18.89 -7.65 -11.48
CA SER A 101 20.16 -8.36 -11.50
C SER A 101 20.76 -8.58 -10.10
N HIS A 102 20.34 -7.80 -9.11
CA HIS A 102 20.70 -7.89 -7.70
C HIS A 102 19.44 -7.97 -6.85
N LEU A 103 19.61 -8.12 -5.54
CA LEU A 103 18.48 -8.09 -4.62
C LEU A 103 17.78 -6.74 -4.68
N THR A 104 16.47 -6.78 -4.83
CA THR A 104 15.60 -5.60 -4.80
C THR A 104 15.51 -5.07 -3.38
N GLN A 105 15.79 -3.79 -3.20
CA GLN A 105 15.62 -3.09 -1.92
C GLN A 105 14.23 -2.47 -1.81
N SER A 106 13.71 -2.02 -2.96
CA SER A 106 12.35 -1.48 -3.07
C SER A 106 11.83 -1.56 -4.49
N ALA A 107 10.51 -1.60 -4.61
CA ALA A 107 9.83 -1.46 -5.89
C ALA A 107 8.59 -0.56 -5.73
N THR A 108 8.13 0.01 -6.84
CA THR A 108 6.95 0.88 -6.89
C THR A 108 6.13 0.58 -8.11
N GLY A 109 4.87 0.22 -7.87
CA GLY A 109 3.85 0.12 -8.89
C GLY A 109 3.06 1.42 -9.05
N SER A 110 2.79 1.82 -10.28
CA SER A 110 2.00 3.00 -10.61
C SER A 110 1.30 2.83 -11.96
N PHE A 111 0.33 3.71 -12.22
CA PHE A 111 -0.41 3.74 -13.48
C PHE A 111 -0.20 5.10 -14.16
N PRO A 112 0.85 5.26 -15.01
CA PRO A 112 1.14 6.51 -15.70
C PRO A 112 0.00 7.04 -16.56
N SER A 113 -0.86 6.16 -17.06
CA SER A 113 -2.09 6.53 -17.76
C SER A 113 -3.21 5.53 -17.49
N GLU A 114 -4.42 6.03 -17.53
CA GLU A 114 -5.65 5.29 -17.31
C GLU A 114 -6.77 5.90 -18.11
N THR A 115 -7.59 5.06 -18.73
CA THR A 115 -8.84 5.45 -19.41
C THR A 115 -9.93 4.44 -19.12
N GLY A 116 -11.18 4.89 -19.07
CA GLY A 116 -12.35 4.05 -18.95
C GLY A 116 -12.87 3.95 -17.51
N GLY A 117 -12.19 3.28 -16.64
CA GLY A 117 -12.67 3.01 -15.27
C GLY A 117 -13.40 1.68 -15.15
N GLY A 118 -14.12 1.46 -14.05
CA GLY A 118 -14.77 0.19 -13.76
C GLY A 118 -15.52 0.21 -12.45
N SER A 119 -15.90 -0.96 -11.97
CA SER A 119 -16.70 -1.13 -10.75
C SER A 119 -16.23 -2.31 -9.90
N GLY A 120 -16.68 -2.30 -8.64
CA GLY A 120 -16.38 -3.35 -7.67
C GLY A 120 -15.15 -3.04 -6.82
N GLY A 121 -14.93 -3.92 -5.83
CA GLY A 121 -13.74 -3.85 -4.98
C GLY A 121 -12.54 -4.48 -5.69
N TYR A 122 -11.37 -3.92 -5.46
CA TYR A 122 -10.11 -4.38 -6.04
C TYR A 122 -8.97 -4.25 -5.04
N THR A 123 -7.86 -4.88 -5.33
CA THR A 123 -6.57 -4.65 -4.67
C THR A 123 -5.53 -4.17 -5.66
N LEU A 124 -4.66 -3.27 -5.23
CA LEU A 124 -3.34 -3.13 -5.82
C LEU A 124 -2.42 -4.08 -5.08
N GLN A 125 -1.70 -4.88 -5.82
CA GLN A 125 -0.74 -5.82 -5.24
C GLN A 125 0.62 -5.60 -5.87
N LEU A 126 1.60 -5.33 -5.03
CA LEU A 126 3.01 -5.38 -5.39
C LEU A 126 3.59 -6.61 -4.72
N ASN A 127 3.92 -7.60 -5.52
CA ASN A 127 4.33 -8.92 -5.08
C ASN A 127 5.84 -9.08 -5.22
N THR A 128 6.48 -9.68 -4.20
CA THR A 128 7.84 -10.18 -4.33
C THR A 128 7.84 -11.51 -5.09
N ASN A 129 9.02 -12.06 -5.38
CA ASN A 129 9.06 -13.39 -5.98
C ASN A 129 8.53 -14.47 -5.02
N PHE A 130 7.69 -15.34 -5.57
CA PHE A 130 7.36 -16.61 -4.95
C PHE A 130 8.51 -17.58 -5.21
N GLY A 131 9.19 -18.04 -4.16
CA GLY A 131 10.35 -18.89 -4.35
C GLY A 131 10.91 -19.48 -3.06
N ASN A 132 12.08 -20.11 -3.17
CA ASN A 132 12.76 -20.64 -2.00
C ASN A 132 13.03 -19.53 -0.99
N GLY A 133 12.53 -19.72 0.21
CA GLY A 133 12.79 -18.83 1.33
C GLY A 133 14.24 -18.89 1.80
N PRO A 134 14.71 -17.87 2.52
CA PRO A 134 16.05 -17.87 3.10
C PRO A 134 16.28 -19.12 3.95
N THR A 135 17.34 -19.86 3.68
CA THR A 135 17.62 -21.12 4.39
C THR A 135 17.71 -20.91 5.90
N ALA A 136 18.34 -19.83 6.35
CA ALA A 136 18.46 -19.50 7.77
C ALA A 136 17.09 -19.27 8.41
N PHE A 137 16.20 -18.55 7.72
CA PHE A 137 14.84 -18.31 8.17
C PHE A 137 14.03 -19.61 8.30
N CYS A 138 13.98 -20.44 7.25
CA CYS A 138 13.26 -21.71 7.28
C CYS A 138 13.81 -22.63 8.39
N SER A 139 15.14 -22.72 8.56
CA SER A 139 15.79 -23.57 9.56
C SER A 139 15.51 -23.10 11.00
N ALA A 140 15.48 -21.79 11.23
CA ALA A 140 15.13 -21.22 12.55
C ALA A 140 13.70 -21.61 12.99
N LEU A 141 12.81 -21.83 12.03
CA LEU A 141 11.44 -22.30 12.28
C LEU A 141 11.30 -23.84 12.32
N GLY A 142 12.41 -24.57 12.17
CA GLY A 142 12.43 -26.04 12.21
C GLY A 142 12.02 -26.71 10.89
N TYR A 143 12.12 -25.99 9.77
CA TYR A 143 11.87 -26.55 8.43
C TYR A 143 13.18 -26.72 7.67
N SER A 144 13.36 -27.85 7.00
CA SER A 144 14.52 -28.09 6.12
C SER A 144 14.50 -27.19 4.88
N SER A 145 13.32 -26.79 4.45
CA SER A 145 13.09 -25.82 3.38
C SER A 145 11.69 -25.23 3.53
N CYS A 146 11.48 -24.04 3.03
CA CYS A 146 10.19 -23.40 2.87
C CYS A 146 10.21 -22.52 1.64
N GLN A 147 9.05 -22.21 1.08
CA GLN A 147 8.92 -21.14 0.08
C GLN A 147 8.33 -19.93 0.77
N THR A 148 8.74 -18.75 0.34
CA THR A 148 8.28 -17.48 0.91
C THR A 148 7.76 -16.57 -0.18
N TRP A 149 6.83 -15.68 0.21
CA TRP A 149 6.23 -14.70 -0.67
C TRP A 149 5.66 -13.57 0.16
N GLU A 150 6.00 -12.34 -0.17
CA GLU A 150 5.48 -11.16 0.48
C GLU A 150 4.71 -10.30 -0.51
N GLN A 151 3.59 -9.77 -0.05
CA GLN A 151 2.72 -8.91 -0.82
C GLN A 151 2.54 -7.58 -0.10
N PHE A 152 2.81 -6.50 -0.79
CA PHE A 152 2.46 -5.14 -0.40
C PHE A 152 1.11 -4.83 -1.01
N ILE A 153 0.11 -4.54 -0.19
CA ILE A 153 -1.29 -4.50 -0.65
C ILE A 153 -1.92 -3.15 -0.29
N TYR A 154 -2.66 -2.57 -1.24
CA TYR A 154 -3.74 -1.65 -1.00
C TYR A 154 -5.05 -2.32 -1.40
N SER A 155 -6.03 -2.35 -0.48
CA SER A 155 -7.39 -2.82 -0.74
C SER A 155 -8.35 -1.64 -0.82
N SER A 156 -9.06 -1.50 -1.93
CA SER A 156 -9.97 -0.37 -2.17
C SER A 156 -11.26 -0.43 -1.36
N ASN A 157 -11.69 -1.62 -1.05
CA ASN A 157 -12.87 -1.89 -0.23
C ASN A 157 -12.74 -3.28 0.35
N TYR A 158 -12.44 -3.35 1.62
CA TYR A 158 -12.44 -4.62 2.31
C TYR A 158 -13.87 -4.93 2.75
N PRO A 159 -14.52 -5.96 2.17
CA PRO A 159 -15.76 -6.46 2.74
C PRO A 159 -15.40 -7.06 4.10
N GLY A 160 -15.61 -6.29 5.17
CA GLY A 160 -15.30 -6.74 6.52
C GLY A 160 -15.83 -8.15 6.74
N ASN A 161 -15.02 -9.05 7.30
CA ASN A 161 -15.55 -10.29 7.84
C ASN A 161 -16.60 -9.92 8.88
N ALA A 162 -17.82 -10.37 8.70
CA ALA A 162 -18.87 -10.23 9.69
C ALA A 162 -18.31 -10.67 11.05
N GLY A 163 -18.10 -9.75 11.98
CA GLY A 163 -17.58 -9.99 13.31
C GLY A 163 -16.22 -9.40 13.66
N THR A 164 -15.41 -8.88 12.72
CA THR A 164 -14.09 -8.29 13.04
C THR A 164 -14.10 -6.77 13.18
N GLY A 165 -15.18 -6.10 12.79
CA GLY A 165 -15.29 -4.64 12.88
C GLY A 165 -14.37 -3.85 11.93
N VAL A 166 -13.57 -4.53 11.09
CA VAL A 166 -12.67 -3.90 10.12
C VAL A 166 -13.35 -3.85 8.77
N SER A 167 -13.57 -2.67 8.26
CA SER A 167 -14.12 -2.43 6.92
C SER A 167 -13.50 -1.17 6.33
N GLY A 168 -13.39 -1.12 5.02
CA GLY A 168 -12.94 0.05 4.29
C GLY A 168 -11.57 -0.10 3.66
N PRO A 169 -11.14 0.93 2.91
CA PRO A 169 -9.85 0.90 2.23
C PRO A 169 -8.69 0.95 3.22
N GLN A 170 -7.65 0.16 2.94
CA GLN A 170 -6.45 0.12 3.77
C GLN A 170 -5.24 -0.41 3.01
N ALA A 171 -4.04 -0.05 3.50
CA ALA A 171 -2.80 -0.66 3.07
C ALA A 171 -2.20 -1.54 4.18
N PHE A 172 -1.58 -2.66 3.80
CA PHE A 172 -0.95 -3.62 4.71
C PHE A 172 0.01 -4.54 3.97
N ILE A 173 0.83 -5.29 4.74
CA ILE A 173 1.73 -6.32 4.23
C ILE A 173 1.13 -7.69 4.53
N GLN A 174 1.11 -8.58 3.53
CA GLN A 174 0.73 -9.97 3.71
C GLN A 174 1.93 -10.89 3.47
N ASN A 175 2.27 -11.65 4.48
CA ASN A 175 3.38 -12.57 4.49
C ASN A 175 2.88 -14.00 4.27
N TRP A 176 3.48 -14.71 3.32
CA TRP A 176 3.19 -16.11 3.04
C TRP A 176 4.43 -16.98 3.20
N MET A 177 4.23 -18.13 3.80
CA MET A 177 5.22 -19.20 3.87
C MET A 177 4.55 -20.53 3.50
N PHE A 178 5.16 -21.28 2.61
CA PHE A 178 4.66 -22.58 2.18
C PHE A 178 5.63 -23.66 2.69
N ILE A 179 5.10 -24.57 3.47
CA ILE A 179 5.84 -25.63 4.16
C ILE A 179 5.26 -27.01 3.79
N PRO A 180 5.99 -28.12 4.01
CA PRO A 180 5.46 -29.46 3.75
C PRO A 180 4.11 -29.71 4.42
N ALA A 181 3.19 -30.39 3.73
CA ALA A 181 1.80 -30.58 4.15
C ALA A 181 1.65 -31.24 5.54
N HIS A 182 2.63 -32.04 5.98
CA HIS A 182 2.63 -32.68 7.29
C HIS A 182 3.11 -31.79 8.43
N LYS A 183 3.64 -30.60 8.13
CA LYS A 183 4.09 -29.61 9.11
C LYS A 183 2.95 -28.67 9.51
N ARG A 184 3.10 -28.02 10.66
CA ARG A 184 2.15 -27.01 11.15
C ARG A 184 2.75 -25.60 10.98
N CYS A 185 1.89 -24.63 10.74
CA CYS A 185 2.29 -23.23 10.74
C CYS A 185 2.83 -22.81 12.11
N PRO A 186 3.77 -21.87 12.15
CA PRO A 186 4.27 -21.31 13.40
C PRO A 186 3.13 -20.66 14.20
N SER A 187 3.35 -20.49 15.50
CA SER A 187 2.42 -19.74 16.35
C SER A 187 2.20 -18.32 15.82
N GLY A 188 0.97 -17.86 15.81
CA GLY A 188 0.58 -16.53 15.30
C GLY A 188 0.42 -16.46 13.78
N TRP A 189 0.61 -17.57 13.06
CA TRP A 189 0.31 -17.66 11.63
C TRP A 189 -1.00 -18.41 11.39
N ASN A 190 -1.77 -17.95 10.42
CA ASN A 190 -2.96 -18.64 9.93
C ASN A 190 -2.56 -19.75 8.96
N GLY A 191 -3.26 -20.89 8.99
CA GLY A 191 -2.96 -22.02 8.13
C GLY A 191 -3.96 -22.20 6.99
N TYR A 192 -3.45 -22.52 5.82
CA TYR A 192 -4.22 -22.97 4.66
C TYR A 192 -3.63 -24.28 4.14
N LYS A 193 -4.27 -25.40 4.47
CA LYS A 193 -3.75 -26.74 4.17
C LYS A 193 -4.28 -27.27 2.83
N THR A 194 -3.35 -27.74 2.01
CA THR A 194 -3.65 -28.54 0.81
C THR A 194 -3.12 -29.97 0.97
N SER A 195 -3.30 -30.83 -0.04
CA SER A 195 -2.69 -32.16 -0.06
C SER A 195 -1.17 -32.13 -0.24
N SER A 196 -0.65 -31.08 -0.88
CA SER A 196 0.76 -30.98 -1.29
C SER A 196 1.60 -30.11 -0.37
N TYR A 197 1.00 -29.08 0.26
CA TYR A 197 1.68 -28.14 1.15
C TYR A 197 0.73 -27.57 2.20
N ASN A 198 1.29 -26.92 3.19
CA ASN A 198 0.58 -26.08 4.13
C ASN A 198 1.02 -24.63 3.91
N GLY A 199 0.11 -23.78 3.42
CA GLY A 199 0.32 -22.35 3.29
C GLY A 199 0.07 -21.67 4.63
N CYS A 200 1.05 -20.96 5.13
CA CYS A 200 0.95 -20.18 6.35
C CYS A 200 0.97 -18.70 5.98
N TYR A 201 0.02 -17.92 6.48
CA TYR A 201 0.02 -16.48 6.22
C TYR A 201 -0.12 -15.66 7.50
N LYS A 202 0.45 -14.48 7.46
CA LYS A 202 0.39 -13.49 8.54
C LYS A 202 0.36 -12.09 7.93
N ASN A 203 -0.61 -11.29 8.33
CA ASN A 203 -0.69 -9.91 7.91
C ASN A 203 -0.03 -9.00 8.95
N SER A 204 0.55 -7.89 8.50
CA SER A 204 0.88 -6.77 9.38
C SER A 204 -0.40 -6.13 9.94
N LYS A 205 -0.27 -5.13 10.79
CA LYS A 205 -1.37 -4.18 11.01
C LYS A 205 -1.65 -3.42 9.72
N GLY A 206 -2.82 -2.79 9.61
CA GLY A 206 -3.23 -2.01 8.46
C GLY A 206 -3.34 -0.52 8.79
N ILE A 207 -3.15 0.31 7.78
CA ILE A 207 -3.45 1.73 7.85
C ILE A 207 -4.67 2.05 6.99
N ALA A 208 -5.63 2.79 7.56
CA ALA A 208 -6.75 3.28 6.79
C ALA A 208 -6.26 4.23 5.67
N ALA A 209 -6.79 4.08 4.48
CA ALA A 209 -6.43 4.85 3.29
C ALA A 209 -7.71 5.33 2.58
N PRO A 210 -7.66 6.32 1.69
CA PRO A 210 -8.85 6.79 0.97
C PRO A 210 -9.38 5.72 0.03
N ALA A 211 -10.70 5.75 -0.20
CA ALA A 211 -11.32 4.97 -1.26
C ALA A 211 -10.96 5.57 -2.63
N VAL A 212 -10.32 4.76 -3.48
CA VAL A 212 -9.97 5.15 -4.85
C VAL A 212 -10.78 4.28 -5.80
N GLY A 213 -11.49 4.89 -6.74
CA GLY A 213 -12.17 4.16 -7.81
C GLY A 213 -11.19 3.71 -8.90
N LEU A 214 -11.58 2.72 -9.72
CA LEU A 214 -10.76 2.26 -10.86
C LEU A 214 -10.47 3.37 -11.88
N SER A 215 -11.23 4.48 -11.89
CA SER A 215 -11.00 5.69 -12.68
C SER A 215 -10.07 6.71 -12.02
N GLY A 216 -9.42 6.37 -10.94
CA GLY A 216 -8.53 7.26 -10.19
C GLY A 216 -7.16 6.66 -9.93
N LEU A 217 -6.83 5.54 -10.57
CA LEU A 217 -5.59 4.79 -10.32
C LEU A 217 -4.33 5.59 -10.64
N SER A 218 -4.39 6.45 -11.68
CA SER A 218 -3.28 7.31 -12.09
C SER A 218 -2.88 8.36 -11.05
N GLY A 219 -3.76 8.65 -10.08
CA GLY A 219 -3.48 9.58 -8.97
C GLY A 219 -2.66 8.99 -7.82
N GLY A 220 -2.31 7.70 -7.88
CA GLY A 220 -1.65 7.01 -6.79
C GLY A 220 -0.51 6.08 -7.18
N SER A 221 0.20 5.57 -6.18
CA SER A 221 1.20 4.52 -6.34
C SER A 221 1.26 3.64 -5.09
N LEU A 222 1.76 2.41 -5.28
CA LEU A 222 2.02 1.47 -4.19
C LEU A 222 3.49 1.09 -4.21
N SER A 223 4.19 1.33 -3.11
CA SER A 223 5.60 0.98 -2.96
C SER A 223 5.77 -0.09 -1.89
N GLY A 224 6.73 -0.96 -2.10
CA GLY A 224 7.23 -1.90 -1.12
C GLY A 224 8.74 -1.74 -0.94
N SER A 225 9.23 -1.88 0.28
CA SER A 225 10.67 -2.00 0.57
C SER A 225 10.88 -3.11 1.58
N ALA A 226 12.00 -3.83 1.47
CA ALA A 226 12.34 -4.91 2.36
C ALA A 226 13.82 -4.90 2.72
N SER A 227 14.12 -5.37 3.94
CA SER A 227 15.48 -5.41 4.48
C SER A 227 15.69 -6.67 5.32
N THR A 228 16.86 -7.30 5.18
CA THR A 228 17.24 -8.51 5.93
C THR A 228 17.37 -8.31 7.44
N SER A 229 17.52 -7.08 7.91
CA SER A 229 17.74 -6.78 9.34
C SER A 229 17.02 -5.53 9.81
N GLY A 230 16.19 -4.94 8.97
CA GLY A 230 15.46 -3.71 9.26
C GLY A 230 13.95 -3.92 9.20
N LEU A 231 13.30 -3.05 8.47
CA LEU A 231 11.85 -3.04 8.32
C LEU A 231 11.45 -3.38 6.89
N ASP A 232 10.36 -4.13 6.75
CA ASP A 232 9.60 -4.18 5.53
C ASP A 232 8.50 -3.13 5.62
N THR A 233 8.32 -2.35 4.55
CA THR A 233 7.39 -1.23 4.55
C THR A 233 6.57 -1.21 3.28
N VAL A 234 5.24 -1.15 3.42
CA VAL A 234 4.33 -0.78 2.34
C VAL A 234 4.00 0.69 2.45
N THR A 235 3.99 1.40 1.32
CA THR A 235 3.52 2.78 1.25
C THR A 235 2.53 2.92 0.09
N PHE A 236 1.30 3.29 0.41
CA PHE A 236 0.31 3.73 -0.57
C PHE A 236 0.28 5.24 -0.59
N THR A 237 0.43 5.85 -1.76
CA THR A 237 0.29 7.30 -1.94
C THR A 237 -0.90 7.61 -2.82
N TYR A 238 -1.67 8.62 -2.44
CA TYR A 238 -2.77 9.10 -3.26
C TYR A 238 -2.94 10.62 -3.07
N GLY A 239 -2.90 11.35 -4.18
CA GLY A 239 -2.92 12.80 -4.11
C GLY A 239 -1.75 13.32 -3.28
N GLY A 240 -2.03 14.19 -2.31
CA GLY A 240 -1.04 14.81 -1.44
C GLY A 240 -0.79 14.07 -0.12
N THR A 241 -1.18 12.79 0.02
CA THR A 241 -1.00 12.04 1.27
C THR A 241 -0.38 10.67 1.00
N ALA A 242 0.53 10.27 1.86
CA ALA A 242 1.17 8.95 1.89
C ALA A 242 0.77 8.20 3.16
N TYR A 243 0.48 6.92 3.03
CA TYR A 243 0.03 6.00 4.07
C TYR A 243 1.00 4.83 4.13
N ALA A 244 1.73 4.66 5.23
CA ALA A 244 2.73 3.61 5.34
C ALA A 244 2.46 2.68 6.52
N VAL A 245 2.79 1.40 6.32
CA VAL A 245 2.88 0.41 7.40
C VAL A 245 4.25 -0.24 7.35
N SER A 246 4.91 -0.28 8.49
CA SER A 246 6.19 -0.95 8.66
C SER A 246 6.08 -2.09 9.66
N GLN A 247 6.72 -3.20 9.34
CA GLN A 247 6.88 -4.38 10.21
C GLN A 247 8.34 -4.80 10.28
N SER A 248 8.69 -5.70 11.20
CA SER A 248 10.03 -6.30 11.22
C SER A 248 10.29 -7.11 9.96
N GLY A 249 11.39 -6.85 9.26
CA GLY A 249 11.85 -7.64 8.12
C GLY A 249 12.15 -9.10 8.48
N SER A 250 12.44 -9.39 9.76
CA SER A 250 12.59 -10.76 10.25
C SER A 250 11.29 -11.59 10.21
N THR A 251 10.14 -10.97 9.90
CA THR A 251 8.87 -11.69 9.77
C THR A 251 8.94 -12.76 8.69
N LEU A 252 9.61 -12.49 7.57
CA LEU A 252 9.77 -13.41 6.46
C LEU A 252 11.20 -13.44 5.89
N ASP A 253 12.04 -12.45 6.26
CA ASP A 253 13.39 -12.24 5.76
C ASP A 253 13.45 -12.15 4.21
N ILE A 254 12.39 -11.57 3.61
CA ILE A 254 12.23 -11.53 2.16
C ILE A 254 13.33 -10.72 1.46
N GLY A 255 13.90 -9.72 2.14
CA GLY A 255 15.01 -8.91 1.62
C GLY A 255 16.25 -9.73 1.26
N ALA A 256 16.39 -10.96 1.78
CA ALA A 256 17.48 -11.87 1.44
C ALA A 256 17.27 -12.62 0.10
N THR A 257 16.08 -12.57 -0.49
CA THR A 257 15.75 -13.34 -1.70
C THR A 257 14.99 -12.54 -2.76
N TRP A 258 14.54 -11.34 -2.45
CA TRP A 258 13.73 -10.54 -3.37
C TRP A 258 14.54 -10.06 -4.57
N ASN A 259 14.17 -10.48 -5.76
CA ASN A 259 14.75 -10.03 -7.03
C ASN A 259 13.75 -10.01 -8.19
N ASN A 260 12.46 -10.18 -7.90
CA ASN A 260 11.40 -10.16 -8.89
C ASN A 260 10.19 -9.43 -8.31
N SER A 261 9.67 -8.45 -9.02
CA SER A 261 8.58 -7.59 -8.57
C SER A 261 7.47 -7.58 -9.61
N GLU A 262 6.28 -8.01 -9.21
CA GLU A 262 5.06 -7.94 -10.00
C GLU A 262 4.13 -6.89 -9.40
N PHE A 263 3.46 -6.10 -10.23
CA PHE A 263 2.46 -5.14 -9.75
C PHE A 263 1.28 -5.08 -10.70
N ASN A 264 0.08 -5.16 -10.12
CA ASN A 264 -1.14 -4.95 -10.88
C ASN A 264 -2.33 -4.56 -10.00
N VAL A 265 -3.44 -4.22 -10.66
CA VAL A 265 -4.77 -4.08 -10.11
C VAL A 265 -5.56 -5.37 -10.38
N VAL A 266 -5.96 -6.04 -9.32
CA VAL A 266 -6.66 -7.34 -9.41
C VAL A 266 -7.85 -7.35 -8.44
N GLY A 267 -8.65 -8.41 -8.46
CA GLY A 267 -9.78 -8.56 -7.56
C GLY A 267 -9.39 -8.55 -6.08
N ASN A 268 -10.38 -8.40 -5.22
CA ASN A 268 -10.18 -8.28 -3.78
C ASN A 268 -10.35 -9.63 -3.08
N GLY A 269 -9.35 -10.51 -3.25
CA GLY A 269 -9.27 -11.82 -2.62
C GLY A 269 -10.16 -12.92 -3.21
N GLY A 270 -9.86 -14.15 -2.82
CA GLY A 270 -10.69 -15.31 -3.12
C GLY A 270 -10.80 -15.72 -4.59
N GLY A 271 -9.86 -15.30 -5.45
CA GLY A 271 -9.91 -15.53 -6.89
C GLY A 271 -10.95 -14.65 -7.60
N SER A 272 -11.25 -13.48 -7.05
CA SER A 272 -12.12 -12.46 -7.67
C SER A 272 -11.40 -11.69 -8.78
N ALA A 273 -12.15 -10.94 -9.57
CA ALA A 273 -11.61 -10.10 -10.64
C ALA A 273 -11.98 -8.61 -10.41
N ALA A 274 -11.02 -7.71 -10.63
CA ALA A 274 -11.32 -6.33 -10.87
C ALA A 274 -11.98 -6.19 -12.24
N THR A 275 -13.08 -5.44 -12.32
CA THR A 275 -13.89 -5.35 -13.53
C THR A 275 -13.83 -3.96 -14.12
N PHE A 276 -13.13 -3.82 -15.23
CA PHE A 276 -13.05 -2.62 -16.05
C PHE A 276 -14.17 -2.58 -17.07
N ASN A 277 -14.63 -1.39 -17.39
CA ASN A 277 -15.58 -1.15 -18.47
C ASN A 277 -14.95 -1.51 -19.82
N SER A 278 -15.79 -1.86 -20.81
CA SER A 278 -15.32 -2.08 -22.17
C SER A 278 -14.62 -0.85 -22.75
N GLY A 279 -13.49 -1.05 -23.43
CA GLY A 279 -12.66 0.01 -23.99
C GLY A 279 -11.75 0.68 -22.94
N SER A 280 -11.60 0.11 -21.76
CA SER A 280 -10.65 0.58 -20.77
C SER A 280 -9.22 0.23 -21.17
N SER A 281 -8.29 1.09 -20.78
CA SER A 281 -6.85 0.88 -20.95
C SER A 281 -6.06 1.44 -19.78
N LEU A 282 -5.05 0.70 -19.36
CA LEU A 282 -4.09 1.09 -18.33
C LEU A 282 -2.67 1.00 -18.89
N THR A 283 -1.82 1.93 -18.48
CA THR A 283 -0.37 1.73 -18.53
C THR A 283 0.10 1.37 -17.13
N VAL A 284 0.69 0.19 -16.96
CA VAL A 284 1.26 -0.29 -15.70
C VAL A 284 2.76 -0.07 -15.75
N LYS A 285 3.32 0.50 -14.69
CA LYS A 285 4.76 0.71 -14.50
C LYS A 285 5.21 0.11 -13.19
N VAL A 286 6.29 -0.68 -13.24
CA VAL A 286 6.96 -1.25 -12.06
C VAL A 286 8.39 -0.73 -12.03
N ALA A 287 8.65 0.27 -11.20
CA ALA A 287 9.99 0.78 -10.96
C ALA A 287 10.66 -0.04 -9.86
N THR A 288 11.96 -0.33 -10.02
CA THR A 288 12.75 -1.15 -9.09
C THR A 288 14.00 -0.43 -8.63
N ASN A 289 14.45 -0.74 -7.42
CA ASN A 289 15.74 -0.32 -6.89
C ASN A 289 16.48 -1.55 -6.37
N ASP A 290 17.52 -1.97 -7.09
CA ASP A 290 18.45 -3.03 -6.71
C ASP A 290 19.88 -2.47 -6.45
N GLY A 291 20.00 -1.15 -6.26
CA GLY A 291 21.25 -0.43 -6.09
C GLY A 291 22.00 -0.15 -7.39
N THR A 292 21.41 -0.49 -8.55
CA THR A 292 22.01 -0.25 -9.87
C THR A 292 21.14 0.65 -10.74
N THR A 293 21.67 1.06 -11.89
CA THR A 293 20.94 1.79 -12.93
C THR A 293 20.54 0.90 -14.10
N ASN A 294 20.74 -0.42 -14.00
CA ASN A 294 20.44 -1.37 -15.06
C ASN A 294 18.91 -1.51 -15.25
N ALA A 295 18.51 -1.68 -16.51
CA ALA A 295 17.12 -2.03 -16.79
C ALA A 295 16.80 -3.41 -16.20
N PRO A 296 15.69 -3.57 -15.48
CA PRO A 296 15.20 -4.91 -15.12
C PRO A 296 14.75 -5.66 -16.36
N THR A 297 14.63 -6.98 -16.25
CA THR A 297 14.08 -7.80 -17.32
C THR A 297 12.56 -7.89 -17.21
N CYS A 298 11.84 -7.68 -18.32
CA CYS A 298 10.43 -8.08 -18.42
C CYS A 298 10.34 -9.60 -18.39
N THR A 299 9.86 -10.18 -17.30
CA THR A 299 9.65 -11.62 -17.16
C THR A 299 8.16 -11.93 -17.25
N GLY A 300 7.78 -12.90 -18.03
CA GLY A 300 6.38 -13.26 -18.26
C GLY A 300 5.97 -13.10 -19.72
N PRO A 301 4.65 -13.20 -20.00
CA PRO A 301 3.51 -13.15 -19.07
C PRO A 301 3.17 -14.49 -18.37
N THR A 302 3.93 -15.52 -18.51
CA THR A 302 3.57 -16.88 -18.03
C THR A 302 4.16 -17.23 -16.65
N ASN A 303 4.85 -16.30 -16.00
CA ASN A 303 5.53 -16.52 -14.72
C ASN A 303 5.13 -15.47 -13.65
N GLY A 304 4.02 -14.78 -13.85
CA GLY A 304 3.50 -13.80 -12.91
C GLY A 304 2.97 -14.41 -11.62
N GLY A 305 2.64 -13.56 -10.68
CA GLY A 305 2.12 -13.94 -9.36
C GLY A 305 0.90 -14.84 -9.42
N THR A 306 0.69 -15.56 -8.35
CA THR A 306 -0.32 -16.62 -8.28
C THR A 306 -1.35 -16.37 -7.20
N THR A 307 -1.77 -15.12 -6.98
CA THR A 307 -2.81 -14.80 -5.99
C THR A 307 -4.15 -15.45 -6.31
N GLY A 308 -4.36 -15.79 -7.58
CA GLY A 308 -5.63 -16.27 -8.10
C GLY A 308 -6.63 -15.16 -8.40
N GLU A 309 -6.33 -13.92 -8.01
CA GLU A 309 -7.08 -12.73 -8.40
C GLU A 309 -6.67 -12.31 -9.81
N THR A 310 -7.61 -11.67 -10.52
CA THR A 310 -7.42 -11.24 -11.91
C THR A 310 -8.05 -9.86 -12.14
N ASN A 311 -7.86 -9.34 -13.36
CA ASN A 311 -8.75 -8.33 -13.94
C ASN A 311 -9.24 -8.83 -15.32
N ASN A 312 -10.04 -8.05 -16.02
CA ASN A 312 -10.59 -8.37 -17.34
C ASN A 312 -9.88 -7.66 -18.51
N LEU A 313 -8.64 -7.20 -18.27
CA LEU A 313 -7.81 -6.58 -19.30
C LEU A 313 -6.80 -7.58 -19.84
N ASN A 314 -6.39 -7.39 -21.09
CA ASN A 314 -5.41 -8.22 -21.79
C ASN A 314 -4.06 -7.50 -21.86
N LEU A 315 -2.97 -8.24 -21.66
CA LEU A 315 -1.61 -7.71 -21.68
C LEU A 315 -1.18 -7.28 -23.10
N GLY A 316 -0.62 -6.09 -23.20
CA GLY A 316 0.17 -5.64 -24.33
C GLY A 316 1.64 -6.01 -24.19
N ALA A 317 2.48 -5.39 -25.01
CA ALA A 317 3.93 -5.62 -24.97
C ALA A 317 4.58 -4.96 -23.74
N CYS A 318 5.57 -5.63 -23.17
CA CYS A 318 6.38 -5.10 -22.09
C CYS A 318 7.67 -4.46 -22.62
N VAL A 319 8.04 -3.33 -22.06
CA VAL A 319 9.31 -2.64 -22.31
C VAL A 319 10.04 -2.42 -20.98
N ALA A 320 11.37 -2.40 -21.02
CA ALA A 320 12.22 -2.13 -19.86
C ALA A 320 13.15 -0.97 -20.15
N ALA A 321 13.46 -0.18 -19.12
CA ALA A 321 14.41 0.92 -19.20
C ALA A 321 15.25 1.00 -17.92
N GLY A 322 16.53 1.33 -18.10
CA GLY A 322 17.46 1.66 -17.03
C GLY A 322 17.47 3.16 -16.72
N GLY A 323 18.42 3.59 -15.92
CA GLY A 323 18.63 4.99 -15.54
C GLY A 323 18.51 5.21 -14.04
N THR A 324 18.16 6.41 -13.59
CA THR A 324 18.04 6.75 -12.17
C THR A 324 16.84 6.08 -11.48
N SER A 325 15.87 5.62 -12.25
CA SER A 325 14.70 4.89 -11.77
C SER A 325 14.38 3.77 -12.76
N PRO A 326 15.11 2.64 -12.72
CA PRO A 326 14.91 1.51 -13.63
C PRO A 326 13.49 0.95 -13.50
N TYR A 327 12.90 0.53 -14.62
CA TYR A 327 11.51 0.04 -14.60
C TYR A 327 11.20 -0.91 -15.76
N ILE A 328 10.11 -1.66 -15.61
CA ILE A 328 9.34 -2.20 -16.72
C ILE A 328 8.02 -1.44 -16.87
N GLN A 329 7.48 -1.44 -18.08
CA GLN A 329 6.18 -0.84 -18.38
C GLN A 329 5.45 -1.62 -19.48
N PHE A 330 4.15 -1.77 -19.32
CA PHE A 330 3.29 -2.43 -20.29
C PHE A 330 1.89 -1.78 -20.27
N THR A 331 1.11 -2.03 -21.32
CA THR A 331 -0.27 -1.56 -21.43
C THR A 331 -1.22 -2.74 -21.32
N GLU A 332 -2.33 -2.54 -20.67
CA GLU A 332 -3.44 -3.49 -20.58
C GLU A 332 -4.70 -2.86 -21.15
N SER A 333 -5.53 -3.62 -21.87
CA SER A 333 -6.78 -3.12 -22.43
C SER A 333 -7.79 -4.23 -22.72
N ASN A 334 -9.06 -3.86 -22.82
CA ASN A 334 -10.15 -4.78 -23.25
C ASN A 334 -11.02 -4.17 -24.37
#